data_ecd7c674e58fb01a3a5b3a056f1a25a1
#
_entry.id   ecd7c674e58fb01a3a5b3a056f1a25a1
#
_cell.length_a   1.000
_cell.length_b   1.000
_cell.length_c   1.000
_cell.angle_alpha   90.00
_cell.angle_beta   90.00
_cell.angle_gamma   90.00
#
_symmetry.space_group_name_H-M   'P 1'
#
loop_
_entity.id
_entity.type
_entity.pdbx_description
1 polymer ?
#
loop_
_entity_poly.entity_id
_entity_poly.type
_entity_poly.pdbx_seq_one_letter_code
_entity_poly.pdbx_strand_id
1 'polypeptide(L)'
;MTEGQLPPQSPDIEQAVLGAVMLQAKSLREVEDLLTPAMFYVDAHRVIYSVIRELSGAGSPVDTLTVCDRLRKDGALETVGGAFYISQLTNKVGSGANVAHHARILVEDHIARELIRIGSDL
;
A
#
# COMPACT_ATOMS: atom_id res chain seq x y z
N MET A 1 -15.78 -7.31 17.41
CA MET A 1 -15.83 -5.85 17.19
C MET A 1 -17.22 -5.34 17.52
N THR A 2 -17.29 -4.20 18.19
CA THR A 2 -18.57 -3.57 18.56
C THR A 2 -19.16 -2.89 17.32
N GLU A 3 -20.50 -2.89 17.21
CA GLU A 3 -21.20 -2.20 16.14
C GLU A 3 -20.76 -0.73 16.09
N GLY A 4 -20.52 -0.19 14.92
CA GLY A 4 -20.10 1.18 14.70
C GLY A 4 -18.59 1.42 14.80
N GLN A 5 -17.82 0.43 15.21
CA GLN A 5 -16.36 0.55 15.24
C GLN A 5 -15.74 0.16 13.91
N LEU A 6 -14.71 0.91 13.51
CA LEU A 6 -13.92 0.54 12.33
C LEU A 6 -13.01 -0.64 12.67
N PRO A 7 -12.72 -1.52 11.69
CA PRO A 7 -11.72 -2.58 11.89
C PRO A 7 -10.33 -1.96 12.10
N PRO A 8 -9.39 -2.72 12.68
CA PRO A 8 -8.01 -2.27 12.80
C PRO A 8 -7.44 -1.89 11.44
N GLN A 9 -7.00 -0.63 11.32
CA GLN A 9 -6.52 -0.07 10.06
C GLN A 9 -5.67 1.17 10.33
N SER A 10 -4.79 1.49 9.41
CA SER A 10 -3.91 2.64 9.51
C SER A 10 -3.69 3.26 8.13
N PRO A 11 -4.72 3.97 7.57
CA PRO A 11 -4.61 4.53 6.22
C PRO A 11 -3.42 5.47 6.03
N ASP A 12 -3.07 6.25 7.05
CA ASP A 12 -1.90 7.15 6.98
C ASP A 12 -0.60 6.37 6.86
N ILE A 13 -0.50 5.25 7.56
CA ILE A 13 0.67 4.37 7.48
C ILE A 13 0.73 3.70 6.10
N GLU A 14 -0.42 3.29 5.56
CA GLU A 14 -0.49 2.74 4.20
C GLU A 14 0.06 3.76 3.19
N GLN A 15 -0.36 5.01 3.30
CA GLN A 15 0.12 6.07 2.42
C GLN A 15 1.64 6.27 2.56
N ALA A 16 2.15 6.24 3.79
CA ALA A 16 3.58 6.40 4.03
C ALA A 16 4.39 5.28 3.40
N VAL A 17 3.92 4.04 3.50
CA VAL A 17 4.60 2.89 2.88
C VAL A 17 4.60 3.02 1.36
N LEU A 18 3.44 3.33 0.76
CA LEU A 18 3.35 3.48 -0.69
C LEU A 18 4.26 4.59 -1.19
N GLY A 19 4.28 5.73 -0.50
CA GLY A 19 5.17 6.83 -0.88
C GLY A 19 6.64 6.45 -0.79
N ALA A 20 7.02 5.77 0.28
CA ALA A 20 8.42 5.35 0.49
C ALA A 20 8.90 4.39 -0.61
N VAL A 21 8.08 3.40 -0.99
CA VAL A 21 8.49 2.42 -2.00
C VAL A 21 8.55 3.01 -3.39
N MET A 22 7.79 4.08 -3.67
CA MET A 22 7.89 4.79 -4.94
C MET A 22 9.08 5.76 -4.98
N LEU A 23 9.52 6.25 -3.83
CA LEU A 23 10.68 7.14 -3.76
C LEU A 23 12.01 6.41 -3.87
N GLN A 24 12.10 5.22 -3.27
CA GLN A 24 13.38 4.50 -3.19
C GLN A 24 13.17 3.01 -3.39
N ALA A 25 13.90 2.43 -4.35
CA ALA A 25 13.87 0.99 -4.60
C ALA A 25 14.27 0.19 -3.35
N LYS A 26 15.19 0.72 -2.55
CA LYS A 26 15.61 0.09 -1.29
C LYS A 26 14.43 -0.14 -0.35
N SER A 27 13.52 0.84 -0.27
CA SER A 27 12.34 0.72 0.60
C SER A 27 11.46 -0.43 0.18
N LEU A 28 11.26 -0.62 -1.12
CA LEU A 28 10.48 -1.75 -1.61
C LEU A 28 11.14 -3.08 -1.25
N ARG A 29 12.46 -3.18 -1.43
CA ARG A 29 13.19 -4.41 -1.06
C ARG A 29 13.05 -4.76 0.42
N GLU A 30 12.93 -3.76 1.27
CA GLU A 30 12.77 -3.99 2.72
C GLU A 30 11.39 -4.54 3.09
N VAL A 31 10.37 -4.33 2.26
CA VAL A 31 8.99 -4.68 2.62
C VAL A 31 8.34 -5.71 1.71
N GLU A 32 8.90 -5.99 0.53
CA GLU A 32 8.21 -6.83 -0.45
C GLU A 32 7.98 -8.27 0.00
N ASP A 33 8.86 -8.79 0.86
CA ASP A 33 8.68 -10.13 1.43
C ASP A 33 7.71 -10.15 2.61
N LEU A 34 7.41 -8.97 3.16
CA LEU A 34 6.59 -8.82 4.36
C LEU A 34 5.15 -8.46 4.01
N LEU A 35 4.95 -7.58 3.02
CA LEU A 35 3.65 -7.04 2.65
C LEU A 35 3.16 -7.60 1.32
N THR A 36 1.90 -8.01 1.31
CA THR A 36 1.17 -8.32 0.08
C THR A 36 0.07 -7.27 -0.11
N PRO A 37 -0.46 -7.11 -1.33
CA PRO A 37 -1.54 -6.16 -1.57
C PRO A 37 -2.76 -6.38 -0.68
N ALA A 38 -3.09 -7.62 -0.36
CA ALA A 38 -4.25 -7.95 0.47
C ALA A 38 -4.16 -7.38 1.89
N MET A 39 -2.97 -7.01 2.35
CA MET A 39 -2.75 -6.48 3.69
C MET A 39 -3.12 -5.00 3.82
N PHE A 40 -3.35 -4.30 2.70
CA PHE A 40 -3.83 -2.92 2.73
C PHE A 40 -5.35 -2.91 2.94
N TYR A 41 -5.81 -2.04 3.83
CA TYR A 41 -7.23 -1.92 4.12
C TYR A 41 -7.96 -1.11 3.04
N VAL A 42 -7.34 -0.02 2.56
CA VAL A 42 -7.94 0.87 1.56
C VAL A 42 -7.86 0.23 0.18
N ASP A 43 -9.01 0.11 -0.50
CA ASP A 43 -9.08 -0.54 -1.81
C ASP A 43 -8.11 0.05 -2.82
N ALA A 44 -8.04 1.37 -2.90
CA ALA A 44 -7.12 2.06 -3.80
C ALA A 44 -5.67 1.67 -3.52
N HIS A 45 -5.30 1.52 -2.27
CA HIS A 45 -3.94 1.17 -1.87
C HIS A 45 -3.58 -0.25 -2.29
N ARG A 46 -4.52 -1.19 -2.22
CA ARG A 46 -4.30 -2.56 -2.72
C ARG A 46 -3.96 -2.55 -4.20
N VAL A 47 -4.71 -1.78 -4.98
CA VAL A 47 -4.48 -1.67 -6.43
C VAL A 47 -3.12 -1.05 -6.72
N ILE A 48 -2.80 0.05 -6.03
CA ILE A 48 -1.51 0.74 -6.22
C ILE A 48 -0.35 -0.19 -5.88
N TYR A 49 -0.42 -0.87 -4.75
CA TYR A 49 0.67 -1.76 -4.34
C TYR A 49 0.81 -2.97 -5.27
N SER A 50 -0.30 -3.50 -5.80
CA SER A 50 -0.26 -4.56 -6.80
C SER A 50 0.52 -4.13 -8.04
N VAL A 51 0.28 -2.92 -8.53
CA VAL A 51 0.99 -2.37 -9.68
C VAL A 51 2.48 -2.21 -9.37
N ILE A 52 2.80 -1.69 -8.18
CA ILE A 52 4.20 -1.54 -7.74
C ILE A 52 4.91 -2.90 -7.78
N ARG A 53 4.27 -3.94 -7.24
CA ARG A 53 4.83 -5.29 -7.22
C ARG A 53 5.01 -5.87 -8.62
N GLU A 54 4.04 -5.65 -9.50
CA GLU A 54 4.13 -6.12 -10.89
C GLU A 54 5.26 -5.44 -11.65
N LEU A 55 5.41 -4.12 -11.49
CA LEU A 55 6.50 -3.38 -12.12
C LEU A 55 7.85 -3.88 -11.62
N SER A 56 7.99 -4.03 -10.32
CA SER A 56 9.23 -4.52 -9.71
C SER A 56 9.56 -5.92 -10.19
N GLY A 57 8.58 -6.81 -10.21
CA GLY A 57 8.76 -8.19 -10.67
C GLY A 57 9.15 -8.31 -12.13
N ALA A 58 8.76 -7.34 -12.96
CA ALA A 58 9.13 -7.28 -14.38
C ALA A 58 10.48 -6.58 -14.61
N GLY A 59 11.15 -6.15 -13.55
CA GLY A 59 12.42 -5.44 -13.68
C GLY A 59 12.27 -3.99 -14.12
N SER A 60 11.05 -3.45 -14.11
CA SER A 60 10.79 -2.06 -14.49
C SER A 60 11.06 -1.11 -13.32
N PRO A 61 11.49 0.12 -13.58
CA PRO A 61 11.60 1.12 -12.52
C PRO A 61 10.23 1.37 -11.86
N VAL A 62 10.26 1.64 -10.56
CA VAL A 62 9.05 1.97 -9.79
C VAL A 62 9.16 3.41 -9.30
N ASP A 63 8.30 4.27 -9.82
CA ASP A 63 8.20 5.68 -9.40
C ASP A 63 6.77 6.16 -9.72
N THR A 64 6.49 7.43 -9.42
CA THR A 64 5.14 7.97 -9.64
C THR A 64 4.73 7.92 -11.11
N LEU A 65 5.68 8.14 -12.03
CA LEU A 65 5.38 8.15 -13.46
C LEU A 65 5.05 6.77 -13.98
N THR A 66 5.86 5.77 -13.64
CA THR A 66 5.64 4.39 -14.10
C THR A 66 4.37 3.79 -13.51
N VAL A 67 4.10 4.10 -12.24
CA VAL A 67 2.88 3.63 -11.57
C VAL A 67 1.64 4.27 -12.21
N CYS A 68 1.66 5.59 -12.44
CA CYS A 68 0.55 6.26 -13.10
C CYS A 68 0.32 5.75 -14.52
N ASP A 69 1.40 5.54 -15.27
CA ASP A 69 1.30 5.03 -16.64
C ASP A 69 0.64 3.65 -16.66
N ARG A 70 1.09 2.76 -15.80
CA ARG A 70 0.53 1.41 -15.72
C ARG A 70 -0.93 1.43 -15.27
N LEU A 71 -1.27 2.24 -14.27
CA LEU A 71 -2.65 2.38 -13.82
C LEU A 71 -3.55 2.93 -14.92
N ARG A 72 -3.03 3.88 -15.72
CA ARG A 72 -3.78 4.44 -16.84
C ARG A 72 -4.06 3.37 -17.89
N LYS A 73 -3.05 2.58 -18.24
CA LYS A 73 -3.20 1.49 -19.21
C LYS A 73 -4.18 0.42 -18.73
N ASP A 74 -4.22 0.18 -17.43
CA ASP A 74 -5.15 -0.78 -16.82
C ASP A 74 -6.56 -0.20 -16.64
N GLY A 75 -6.76 1.08 -16.94
CA GLY A 75 -8.05 1.74 -16.75
C GLY A 75 -8.40 2.01 -15.30
N ALA A 76 -7.42 2.01 -14.40
CA ALA A 76 -7.64 2.12 -12.96
C ALA A 76 -7.16 3.43 -12.34
N LEU A 77 -6.51 4.32 -13.10
CA LEU A 77 -5.89 5.51 -12.53
C LEU A 77 -6.89 6.41 -11.79
N GLU A 78 -8.02 6.70 -12.42
CA GLU A 78 -9.02 7.57 -11.79
C GLU A 78 -9.69 6.89 -10.60
N THR A 79 -9.88 5.59 -10.66
CA THR A 79 -10.49 4.81 -9.57
C THR A 79 -9.66 4.89 -8.29
N VAL A 80 -8.33 4.93 -8.40
CA VAL A 80 -7.45 4.98 -7.22
C VAL A 80 -7.20 6.40 -6.72
N GLY A 81 -7.75 7.42 -7.39
CA GLY A 81 -7.62 8.81 -6.96
C GLY A 81 -6.89 9.72 -7.94
N GLY A 82 -6.44 9.20 -9.08
CA GLY A 82 -5.78 9.98 -10.12
C GLY A 82 -4.31 10.25 -9.85
N ALA A 83 -3.65 10.86 -10.84
CA ALA A 83 -2.22 11.15 -10.78
C ALA A 83 -1.86 12.07 -9.61
N PHE A 84 -2.74 13.01 -9.28
CA PHE A 84 -2.50 13.92 -8.16
C PHE A 84 -2.39 13.16 -6.83
N TYR A 85 -3.28 12.19 -6.62
CA TYR A 85 -3.24 11.36 -5.42
C TYR A 85 -1.92 10.57 -5.32
N ILE A 86 -1.51 9.95 -6.43
CA ILE A 86 -0.24 9.19 -6.47
C ILE A 86 0.94 10.11 -6.12
N SER A 87 0.97 11.32 -6.67
CA SER A 87 2.02 12.29 -6.36
C SER A 87 2.01 12.71 -4.90
N GLN A 88 0.84 12.85 -4.30
CA GLN A 88 0.73 13.21 -2.88
C GLN A 88 1.33 12.15 -1.97
N LEU A 89 1.26 10.87 -2.34
CA LEU A 89 1.81 9.80 -1.53
C LEU A 89 3.32 9.99 -1.32
N THR A 90 4.05 10.37 -2.35
CA THR A 90 5.50 10.60 -2.22
C THR A 90 5.81 11.88 -1.47
N ASN A 91 4.94 12.88 -1.55
CA ASN A 91 5.15 14.15 -0.86
C ASN A 91 4.97 14.05 0.66
N LYS A 92 4.26 13.04 1.14
CA LYS A 92 4.03 12.83 2.57
C LYS A 92 5.22 12.19 3.28
N VAL A 93 6.19 11.69 2.52
CA VAL A 93 7.30 10.91 3.06
C VAL A 93 8.59 11.70 2.95
N GLY A 94 9.21 12.03 4.09
CA GLY A 94 10.51 12.70 4.10
C GLY A 94 11.65 11.76 3.77
N SER A 95 11.52 10.48 4.14
CA SER A 95 12.51 9.44 3.85
C SER A 95 11.87 8.07 4.07
N GLY A 96 12.50 7.02 3.55
CA GLY A 96 12.07 5.65 3.76
C GLY A 96 12.61 5.01 5.03
N ALA A 97 13.15 5.80 5.97
CA ALA A 97 13.87 5.29 7.14
C ALA A 97 13.04 4.35 8.02
N ASN A 98 11.72 4.56 8.10
CA ASN A 98 10.84 3.78 8.96
C ASN A 98 9.93 2.82 8.19
N VAL A 99 10.21 2.56 6.92
CA VAL A 99 9.30 1.78 6.08
C VAL A 99 9.08 0.36 6.61
N ALA A 100 10.12 -0.30 7.11
CA ALA A 100 9.99 -1.65 7.65
C ALA A 100 9.11 -1.66 8.90
N HIS A 101 9.27 -0.66 9.76
CA HIS A 101 8.43 -0.52 10.96
C HIS A 101 6.96 -0.28 10.58
N HIS A 102 6.72 0.62 9.63
CA HIS A 102 5.37 0.91 9.15
C HIS A 102 4.74 -0.33 8.51
N ALA A 103 5.52 -1.09 7.74
CA ALA A 103 5.03 -2.32 7.13
C ALA A 103 4.59 -3.34 8.19
N ARG A 104 5.32 -3.46 9.29
CA ARG A 104 4.94 -4.36 10.38
C ARG A 104 3.61 -3.95 11.02
N ILE A 105 3.36 -2.65 11.14
CA ILE A 105 2.07 -2.17 11.64
C ILE A 105 0.94 -2.64 10.71
N LEU A 106 1.14 -2.55 9.38
CA LEU A 106 0.14 -3.01 8.42
C LEU A 106 -0.09 -4.52 8.50
N VAL A 107 0.97 -5.29 8.72
CA VAL A 107 0.84 -6.74 8.93
C VAL A 107 0.00 -7.03 10.18
N GLU A 108 0.29 -6.33 11.28
CA GLU A 108 -0.45 -6.50 12.53
C GLU A 108 -1.92 -6.14 12.37
N ASP A 109 -2.21 -5.02 11.69
CA ASP A 109 -3.58 -4.62 11.39
C ASP A 109 -4.31 -5.68 10.57
N HIS A 110 -3.63 -6.23 9.57
CA HIS A 110 -4.20 -7.27 8.71
C HIS A 110 -4.52 -8.52 9.51
N ILE A 111 -3.59 -8.98 10.34
CA ILE A 111 -3.78 -10.16 11.20
C ILE A 111 -4.98 -9.92 12.13
N ALA A 112 -5.06 -8.75 12.74
CA ALA A 112 -6.16 -8.40 13.63
C ALA A 112 -7.51 -8.45 12.91
N ARG A 113 -7.59 -7.91 11.67
CA ARG A 113 -8.80 -7.97 10.87
C ARG A 113 -9.20 -9.42 10.54
N GLU A 114 -8.21 -10.25 10.19
CA GLU A 114 -8.48 -11.65 9.86
C GLU A 114 -8.98 -12.42 11.09
N LEU A 115 -8.43 -12.16 12.27
CA LEU A 115 -8.90 -12.79 13.50
C LEU A 115 -10.34 -12.39 13.82
N ILE A 116 -10.69 -11.12 13.62
CA ILE A 116 -12.06 -10.64 13.82
C ILE A 116 -13.00 -11.32 12.84
N ARG A 117 -12.61 -11.39 11.56
CA ARG A 117 -13.41 -12.03 10.52
C ARG A 117 -13.66 -13.51 10.84
N ILE A 118 -12.63 -14.24 11.22
CA ILE A 118 -12.73 -15.67 11.57
C ILE A 118 -13.61 -15.84 12.81
N GLY A 119 -13.41 -15.01 13.83
CA GLY A 119 -14.22 -15.05 15.05
C GLY A 119 -15.69 -14.75 14.79
N SER A 120 -16.01 -13.89 13.84
CA SER A 120 -17.38 -13.54 13.48
C SER A 120 -18.07 -14.66 12.73
N ASP A 121 -17.31 -15.55 12.07
CA ASP A 121 -17.85 -16.69 11.33
C ASP A 121 -18.13 -17.90 12.22
N LEU A 122 -17.69 -17.86 13.46
CA LEU A 122 -17.95 -18.92 14.44
C LEU A 122 -19.25 -18.67 15.19
#